data_5cbf255476a3d70fb0535c56a2a189bf
#
_entry.id   5cbf255476a3d70fb0535c56a2a189bf
#
_cell.length_a   1.000
_cell.length_b   1.000
_cell.length_c   1.000
_cell.angle_alpha   90.00
_cell.angle_beta   90.00
_cell.angle_gamma   90.00
#
_symmetry.space_group_name_H-M   'P 1'
#
loop_
_entity.id
_entity.type
_entity.pdbx_description
1 polymer ?
#
loop_
_entity_poly.entity_id
_entity_poly.type
_entity_poly.pdbx_seq_one_letter_code
_entity_poly.pdbx_strand_id
1 'polypeptide(L)'
;VKRAELYRVYKGNRDDPRRSRVFVIVSRQVLVDSRFSSVICAPIYSAYDGLSTQVSVGADEGLKHQSSVHCDELVSIRKSALTDFVGRLGSAKTEELDGALGIALGIA
;
A
#
# COMPACT_ATOMS: atom_id res chain seq x y z
N VAL A 1 12.51 -4.39 1.97
CA VAL A 1 11.11 -4.26 1.54
C VAL A 1 10.36 -5.53 1.89
N LYS A 2 9.23 -5.40 2.54
CA LYS A 2 8.39 -6.54 2.96
C LYS A 2 6.93 -6.27 2.63
N ARG A 3 6.16 -7.35 2.45
CA ARG A 3 4.72 -7.27 2.27
C ARG A 3 4.09 -6.54 3.46
N ALA A 4 3.08 -5.74 3.20
CA ALA A 4 2.33 -4.94 4.17
C ALA A 4 3.09 -3.73 4.71
N GLU A 5 4.28 -3.43 4.20
CA GLU A 5 4.97 -2.18 4.49
C GLU A 5 4.43 -1.05 3.62
N LEU A 6 4.49 0.16 4.16
CA LEU A 6 4.06 1.38 3.48
C LEU A 6 5.27 2.18 3.02
N TYR A 7 5.25 2.59 1.76
CA TYR A 7 6.31 3.41 1.17
C TYR A 7 5.71 4.61 0.45
N ARG A 8 6.40 5.76 0.59
CA ARG A 8 6.05 6.95 -0.17
C ARG A 8 6.78 6.91 -1.50
N VAL A 9 6.03 7.09 -2.58
CA VAL A 9 6.56 7.09 -3.94
C VAL A 9 6.32 8.46 -4.55
N TYR A 10 7.35 9.04 -5.13
CA TYR A 10 7.31 10.38 -5.70
C TYR A 10 7.14 10.32 -7.20
N LYS A 11 6.27 11.18 -7.74
CA LYS A 11 6.13 11.38 -9.18
C LYS A 11 7.11 12.48 -9.60
N GLY A 12 8.23 12.09 -10.19
CA GLY A 12 9.25 13.02 -10.61
C GLY A 12 10.22 13.37 -9.49
N ASN A 13 10.28 14.64 -9.09
CA ASN A 13 11.29 15.13 -8.15
C ASN A 13 10.86 14.93 -6.69
N ARG A 14 11.77 14.43 -5.84
CA ARG A 14 11.57 14.28 -4.39
C ARG A 14 11.35 15.60 -3.66
N ASP A 15 11.70 16.72 -4.29
CA ASP A 15 11.59 18.05 -3.68
C ASP A 15 10.15 18.57 -3.61
N ASP A 16 9.21 17.90 -4.30
CA ASP A 16 7.80 18.28 -4.25
C ASP A 16 6.95 17.19 -3.57
N PRO A 17 6.72 17.29 -2.24
CA PRO A 17 5.94 16.29 -1.50
C PRO A 17 4.48 16.20 -1.94
N ARG A 18 3.94 17.21 -2.64
CA ARG A 18 2.58 17.17 -3.18
C ARG A 18 2.45 16.22 -4.37
N ARG A 19 3.58 15.81 -4.96
CA ARG A 19 3.62 14.85 -6.07
C ARG A 19 4.02 13.46 -5.59
N SER A 20 3.62 13.12 -4.39
CA SER A 20 3.89 11.82 -3.82
C SER A 20 2.62 11.15 -3.34
N ARG A 21 2.68 9.83 -3.20
CA ARG A 21 1.60 9.03 -2.64
C ARG A 21 2.19 7.87 -1.86
N VAL A 22 1.52 7.51 -0.78
CA VAL A 22 1.91 6.34 0.00
C VAL A 22 1.19 5.12 -0.57
N PHE A 23 1.92 4.01 -0.67
CA PHE A 23 1.41 2.73 -1.16
C PHE A 23 1.72 1.63 -0.15
N VAL A 24 0.84 0.62 -0.11
CA VAL A 24 1.06 -0.61 0.66
C VAL A 24 1.51 -1.70 -0.30
N ILE A 25 2.56 -2.43 0.05
CA ILE A 25 3.01 -3.58 -0.74
C ILE A 25 2.07 -4.74 -0.50
N VAL A 26 1.42 -5.22 -1.55
CA VAL A 26 0.46 -6.33 -1.46
C VAL A 26 0.92 -7.61 -2.12
N SER A 27 1.97 -7.56 -2.95
CA SER A 27 2.54 -8.77 -3.56
C SER A 27 3.01 -9.74 -2.48
N ARG A 28 2.92 -11.05 -2.78
CA ARG A 28 3.41 -12.09 -1.88
C ARG A 28 4.90 -11.92 -1.61
N GLN A 29 5.34 -12.29 -0.42
CA GLN A 29 6.72 -12.07 0.03
C GLN A 29 7.75 -12.75 -0.88
N VAL A 30 7.44 -13.92 -1.42
CA VAL A 30 8.33 -14.62 -2.37
C VAL A 30 8.65 -13.74 -3.58
N LEU A 31 7.65 -13.04 -4.11
CA LEU A 31 7.87 -12.12 -5.24
C LEU A 31 8.67 -10.90 -4.80
N VAL A 32 8.37 -10.35 -3.62
CA VAL A 32 9.10 -9.20 -3.07
C VAL A 32 10.59 -9.53 -2.94
N ASP A 33 10.92 -10.73 -2.48
CA ASP A 33 12.31 -11.17 -2.27
C ASP A 33 13.00 -11.62 -3.56
N SER A 34 12.25 -11.80 -4.64
CA SER A 34 12.78 -12.31 -5.90
C SER A 34 13.52 -11.21 -6.69
N ARG A 35 14.09 -11.60 -7.84
CA ARG A 35 14.72 -10.66 -8.77
C ARG A 35 13.73 -9.94 -9.67
N PHE A 36 12.44 -10.25 -9.57
CA PHE A 36 11.42 -9.56 -10.34
C PHE A 36 11.45 -8.06 -10.02
N SER A 37 11.40 -7.21 -11.03
CA SER A 37 11.72 -5.78 -10.89
C SER A 37 10.62 -4.94 -10.24
N SER A 38 9.39 -5.44 -10.18
CA SER A 38 8.27 -4.69 -9.64
C SER A 38 7.42 -5.51 -8.69
N VAL A 39 6.60 -4.84 -7.90
CA VAL A 39 5.63 -5.45 -6.99
C VAL A 39 4.30 -4.74 -7.13
N ILE A 40 3.23 -5.46 -6.81
CA ILE A 40 1.88 -4.88 -6.80
C ILE A 40 1.67 -4.16 -5.48
N CYS A 41 1.15 -2.93 -5.57
CA CYS A 41 0.87 -2.09 -4.42
C CYS A 41 -0.55 -1.56 -4.48
N ALA A 42 -1.10 -1.18 -3.33
CA ALA A 42 -2.39 -0.51 -3.22
C ALA A 42 -2.16 0.93 -2.76
N PRO A 43 -2.78 1.92 -3.43
CA PRO A 43 -2.62 3.32 -3.05
C PRO A 43 -3.38 3.64 -1.77
N ILE A 44 -2.88 4.65 -1.04
CA ILE A 44 -3.52 5.17 0.15
C ILE A 44 -4.03 6.59 -0.16
N TYR A 45 -5.30 6.82 0.14
CA TYR A 45 -5.95 8.12 -0.01
C TYR A 45 -6.49 8.58 1.33
N SER A 46 -6.72 9.90 1.47
CA SER A 46 -7.29 10.48 2.70
C SER A 46 -8.81 10.28 2.80
N ALA A 47 -9.44 9.76 1.75
CA ALA A 47 -10.88 9.48 1.75
C ALA A 47 -11.16 8.03 2.18
N TYR A 48 -12.22 7.85 2.98
CA TYR A 48 -12.70 6.52 3.35
C TYR A 48 -14.21 6.48 3.12
N ASP A 49 -14.63 5.64 2.19
CA ASP A 49 -16.04 5.53 1.78
C ASP A 49 -16.76 4.34 2.41
N GLY A 50 -16.09 3.60 3.26
CA GLY A 50 -16.67 2.45 3.95
C GLY A 50 -16.89 1.23 3.06
N LEU A 51 -16.20 1.16 1.91
CA LEU A 51 -16.29 0.00 1.01
C LEU A 51 -15.53 -1.19 1.57
N SER A 52 -16.03 -2.39 1.29
CA SER A 52 -15.38 -3.65 1.73
C SER A 52 -14.00 -3.87 1.10
N THR A 53 -13.68 -3.12 0.05
CA THR A 53 -12.38 -3.13 -0.62
C THR A 53 -11.41 -2.09 -0.08
N GLN A 54 -11.80 -1.36 0.95
CA GLN A 54 -10.99 -0.32 1.57
C GLN A 54 -10.61 -0.73 3.00
N VAL A 55 -9.40 -0.39 3.42
CA VAL A 55 -8.89 -0.67 4.76
C VAL A 55 -8.51 0.66 5.41
N SER A 56 -9.13 0.96 6.56
CA SER A 56 -8.83 2.18 7.32
C SER A 56 -7.44 2.09 7.94
N VAL A 57 -6.63 3.13 7.77
CA VAL A 57 -5.27 3.23 8.29
C VAL A 57 -5.01 4.63 8.82
N GLY A 58 -4.00 4.80 9.67
CA GLY A 58 -3.71 6.11 10.25
C GLY A 58 -2.38 6.14 10.98
N ALA A 59 -2.38 6.79 12.14
CA ALA A 59 -1.15 7.02 12.93
C ALA A 59 -0.41 5.73 13.30
N ASP A 60 -1.15 4.66 13.60
CA ASP A 60 -0.55 3.38 13.98
C ASP A 60 0.28 2.77 12.85
N GLU A 61 -0.01 3.15 11.60
CA GLU A 61 0.69 2.67 10.41
C GLU A 61 1.75 3.67 9.91
N GLY A 62 1.97 4.75 10.63
CA GLY A 62 2.98 5.75 10.30
C GLY A 62 2.47 6.92 9.47
N LEU A 63 1.16 7.07 9.31
CA LEU A 63 0.57 8.15 8.53
C LEU A 63 0.23 9.35 9.44
N LYS A 64 0.27 10.56 8.86
CA LYS A 64 -0.08 11.79 9.58
C LYS A 64 -1.58 11.97 9.74
N HIS A 65 -2.37 11.44 8.82
CA HIS A 65 -3.82 11.62 8.77
C HIS A 65 -4.53 10.29 8.63
N GLN A 66 -5.75 10.22 9.15
CA GLN A 66 -6.62 9.09 8.91
C GLN A 66 -6.85 8.94 7.40
N SER A 67 -6.65 7.73 6.90
CA SER A 67 -6.62 7.44 5.48
C SER A 67 -7.20 6.05 5.21
N SER A 68 -7.22 5.62 3.96
CA SER A 68 -7.63 4.26 3.62
C SER A 68 -6.80 3.70 2.47
N VAL A 69 -6.58 2.39 2.53
CA VAL A 69 -5.97 1.61 1.45
C VAL A 69 -7.08 1.26 0.44
N HIS A 70 -6.86 1.51 -0.84
CA HIS A 70 -7.85 1.27 -1.89
C HIS A 70 -7.44 0.05 -2.73
N CYS A 71 -8.02 -1.10 -2.41
CA CYS A 71 -7.67 -2.36 -3.06
C CYS A 71 -8.24 -2.50 -4.47
N ASP A 72 -9.20 -1.66 -4.87
CA ASP A 72 -9.72 -1.64 -6.23
C ASP A 72 -8.79 -0.94 -7.23
N GLU A 73 -7.73 -0.29 -6.76
CA GLU A 73 -6.84 0.53 -7.59
C GLU A 73 -5.40 0.02 -7.56
N LEU A 74 -5.22 -1.29 -7.61
CA LEU A 74 -3.89 -1.90 -7.55
C LEU A 74 -3.02 -1.44 -8.72
N VAL A 75 -1.73 -1.28 -8.46
CA VAL A 75 -0.77 -0.81 -9.45
C VAL A 75 0.59 -1.48 -9.23
N SER A 76 1.32 -1.74 -10.33
CA SER A 76 2.70 -2.22 -10.26
C SER A 76 3.65 -1.06 -10.05
N ILE A 77 4.54 -1.21 -9.09
CA ILE A 77 5.57 -0.20 -8.78
C ILE A 77 6.94 -0.87 -8.82
N ARG A 78 7.91 -0.22 -9.44
CA ARG A 78 9.29 -0.72 -9.47
C ARG A 78 9.87 -0.75 -8.06
N LYS A 79 10.51 -1.84 -7.70
CA LYS A 79 11.15 -1.98 -6.38
C LYS A 79 12.13 -0.85 -6.10
N SER A 80 12.82 -0.35 -7.13
CA SER A 80 13.77 0.76 -7.00
C SER A 80 13.13 2.07 -6.54
N ALA A 81 11.82 2.21 -6.67
CA ALA A 81 11.08 3.40 -6.20
C ALA A 81 10.65 3.28 -4.73
N LEU A 82 10.79 2.09 -4.13
CA LEU A 82 10.34 1.82 -2.76
C LEU A 82 11.50 2.06 -1.78
N THR A 83 11.88 3.32 -1.63
CA THR A 83 13.04 3.72 -0.82
C THR A 83 12.68 4.57 0.38
N ASP A 84 11.45 5.08 0.45
CA ASP A 84 11.01 5.99 1.51
C ASP A 84 9.98 5.28 2.40
N PHE A 85 10.49 4.58 3.41
CA PHE A 85 9.67 3.79 4.33
C PHE A 85 8.82 4.70 5.21
N VAL A 86 7.53 4.39 5.31
CA VAL A 86 6.56 5.14 6.14
C VAL A 86 6.18 4.37 7.39
N GLY A 87 5.91 3.09 7.25
CA GLY A 87 5.45 2.25 8.35
C GLY A 87 5.00 0.89 7.84
N ARG A 88 4.14 0.22 8.61
CA ARG A 88 3.64 -1.10 8.23
C ARG A 88 2.26 -1.34 8.83
N LEU A 89 1.53 -2.27 8.23
CA LEU A 89 0.31 -2.80 8.81
C LEU A 89 0.66 -3.84 9.88
N GLY A 90 0.01 -3.77 11.02
CA GLY A 90 0.08 -4.85 12.01
C GLY A 90 -0.72 -6.07 11.54
N SER A 91 -0.71 -7.15 12.34
CA SER A 91 -1.37 -8.41 11.96
C SER A 91 -2.86 -8.25 11.70
N ALA A 92 -3.57 -7.51 12.55
CA ALA A 92 -5.01 -7.28 12.37
C ALA A 92 -5.32 -6.52 11.08
N LYS A 93 -4.57 -5.47 10.77
CA LYS A 93 -4.75 -4.71 9.53
C LYS A 93 -4.33 -5.50 8.31
N THR A 94 -3.34 -6.37 8.43
CA THR A 94 -2.92 -7.26 7.34
C THR A 94 -4.04 -8.26 7.02
N GLU A 95 -4.73 -8.79 8.02
CA GLU A 95 -5.90 -9.66 7.79
C GLU A 95 -7.02 -8.90 7.08
N GLU A 96 -7.29 -7.66 7.49
CA GLU A 96 -8.28 -6.82 6.80
C GLU A 96 -7.87 -6.58 5.35
N LEU A 97 -6.58 -6.32 5.10
CA LEU A 97 -6.06 -6.14 3.76
C LEU A 97 -6.28 -7.39 2.90
N ASP A 98 -5.96 -8.56 3.44
CA ASP A 98 -6.14 -9.83 2.72
C ASP A 98 -7.61 -10.06 2.34
N GLY A 99 -8.52 -9.78 3.27
CA GLY A 99 -9.96 -9.88 3.01
C GLY A 99 -10.42 -8.90 1.92
N ALA A 100 -9.97 -7.66 2.00
CA ALA A 100 -10.31 -6.62 1.04
C ALA A 100 -9.77 -6.95 -0.36
N LEU A 101 -8.55 -7.48 -0.44
CA LEU A 101 -7.95 -7.92 -1.71
C LEU A 101 -8.75 -9.06 -2.33
N GLY A 102 -9.16 -10.04 -1.52
CA GLY A 102 -9.98 -11.15 -1.99
C GLY A 102 -11.28 -10.67 -2.60
N ILE A 103 -11.94 -9.72 -1.97
CA ILE A 103 -13.18 -9.12 -2.48
C ILE A 103 -12.91 -8.33 -3.77
N ALA A 104 -11.89 -7.48 -3.76
CA ALA A 104 -11.54 -6.64 -4.91
C ALA A 104 -11.22 -7.47 -6.16
N LEU A 105 -10.58 -8.62 -5.97
CA LEU A 105 -10.16 -9.50 -7.06
C LEU A 105 -11.19 -10.59 -7.37
N GLY A 106 -12.27 -10.69 -6.61
CA GLY A 106 -13.33 -11.66 -6.85
C GLY A 106 -12.94 -13.09 -6.51
N ILE A 107 -12.03 -13.29 -5.57
CA ILE A 107 -11.54 -14.62 -5.17
C ILE A 107 -11.83 -14.96 -3.71
N ALA A 108 -12.62 -14.13 -3.06
CA ALA A 108 -13.04 -14.37 -1.69
C ALA A 108 -14.53 -14.65 -1.60
#